data_58609c3433f3a8f47404efbacadfd506
#
_entry.id   58609c3433f3a8f47404efbacadfd506
#
_cell.length_a   1.000
_cell.length_b   1.000
_cell.length_c   1.000
_cell.angle_alpha   90.00
_cell.angle_beta   90.00
_cell.angle_gamma   90.00
#
_symmetry.space_group_name_H-M   'P 1'
#
loop_
_entity.id
_entity.type
_entity.pdbx_description
1 polymer ?
#
loop_
_entity_poly.entity_id
_entity_poly.type
_entity_poly.pdbx_seq_one_letter_code
_entity_poly.pdbx_strand_id
1 'polypeptide(L)'
;MNNNLKSPVNIPVEKIRPFEGHPYKVLDNDEMNNLIDSIQHKGVISPIVVRPLENTDDEYEIISGHRRLRASVKAGLETVPALIYAVSRDEAAIMLVDSNLHREHILPSEKAFALKLKMDAMSRQGQRTDLTCGQVGHKSREDVSKTESGRQVQRYIRLTYLIPELLEMMDEDKIALSVGVELSFLDEQMQYDLLRVIEELDCTPSYSQAWHMHRDFNEGTLTIESMENTLASEKPNQKPMCKVPIEKLQKIAPKVKDKDFEDFVLKACEHYYKYLQRQRSRDRDAR
;
A
#
# COMPACT_ATOMS: atom_id res chain seq x y z
N MET A 1 -21.48 27.74 -14.94
CA MET A 1 -20.91 27.28 -13.63
C MET A 1 -21.73 27.91 -12.52
N ASN A 2 -22.82 27.26 -12.10
CA ASN A 2 -23.62 27.74 -10.95
C ASN A 2 -22.94 27.26 -9.66
N ASN A 3 -22.15 28.14 -9.08
CA ASN A 3 -21.60 27.99 -7.73
C ASN A 3 -22.73 28.28 -6.71
N ASN A 4 -23.75 27.42 -6.63
CA ASN A 4 -24.63 27.38 -5.47
C ASN A 4 -23.82 26.81 -4.32
N LEU A 5 -23.20 27.69 -3.52
CA LEU A 5 -22.66 27.36 -2.20
C LEU A 5 -23.82 26.76 -1.39
N LYS A 6 -23.89 25.44 -1.33
CA LYS A 6 -24.89 24.75 -0.51
C LYS A 6 -24.59 25.12 0.94
N SER A 7 -25.57 25.76 1.62
CA SER A 7 -25.43 26.00 3.05
C SER A 7 -25.45 24.69 3.82
N PRO A 8 -24.61 24.52 4.84
CA PRO A 8 -24.63 23.33 5.68
C PRO A 8 -25.99 23.18 6.37
N VAL A 9 -26.48 21.95 6.42
CA VAL A 9 -27.72 21.57 7.13
C VAL A 9 -27.34 20.65 8.29
N ASN A 10 -27.95 20.84 9.46
CA ASN A 10 -27.76 19.94 10.58
C ASN A 10 -28.57 18.66 10.35
N ILE A 11 -27.90 17.53 10.29
CA ILE A 11 -28.47 16.19 10.10
C ILE A 11 -28.28 15.37 11.37
N PRO A 12 -29.33 14.67 11.87
CA PRO A 12 -29.19 13.74 12.97
C PRO A 12 -28.16 12.65 12.66
N VAL A 13 -27.25 12.38 13.60
CA VAL A 13 -26.16 11.40 13.38
C VAL A 13 -26.71 9.99 13.13
N GLU A 14 -27.84 9.64 13.70
CA GLU A 14 -28.54 8.36 13.51
C GLU A 14 -29.07 8.13 12.08
N LYS A 15 -29.26 9.22 11.29
CA LYS A 15 -29.70 9.17 9.89
C LYS A 15 -28.55 9.04 8.90
N ILE A 16 -27.30 9.04 9.37
CA ILE A 16 -26.12 8.99 8.51
C ILE A 16 -25.51 7.59 8.55
N ARG A 17 -25.50 6.94 7.39
CA ARG A 17 -24.91 5.61 7.22
C ARG A 17 -23.46 5.71 6.71
N PRO A 18 -22.57 4.80 7.10
CA PRO A 18 -21.23 4.71 6.53
C PRO A 18 -21.32 4.37 5.05
N PHE A 19 -20.35 4.83 4.25
CA PHE A 19 -20.22 4.42 2.85
C PHE A 19 -19.87 2.93 2.78
N GLU A 20 -20.71 2.16 2.10
CA GLU A 20 -20.49 0.72 1.94
C GLU A 20 -19.23 0.46 1.08
N GLY A 21 -18.29 -0.32 1.61
CA GLY A 21 -16.99 -0.56 0.96
C GLY A 21 -16.00 0.60 1.12
N HIS A 22 -16.15 1.42 2.17
CA HIS A 22 -15.21 2.50 2.50
C HIS A 22 -13.78 1.93 2.69
N PRO A 23 -12.80 2.33 1.87
CA PRO A 23 -11.49 1.70 1.85
C PRO A 23 -10.55 2.14 2.98
N TYR A 24 -10.84 3.27 3.63
CA TYR A 24 -9.94 3.87 4.60
C TYR A 24 -10.30 3.50 6.03
N LYS A 25 -9.33 3.05 6.81
CA LYS A 25 -9.50 2.70 8.23
C LYS A 25 -9.76 3.96 9.07
N VAL A 26 -10.77 3.93 9.92
CA VAL A 26 -11.03 5.00 10.91
C VAL A 26 -10.56 4.47 12.26
N LEU A 27 -9.34 4.84 12.64
CA LEU A 27 -8.70 4.37 13.86
C LEU A 27 -9.08 5.23 15.07
N ASP A 28 -9.24 4.58 16.22
CA ASP A 28 -9.40 5.22 17.53
C ASP A 28 -8.02 5.37 18.18
N ASN A 29 -7.33 6.42 17.78
CA ASN A 29 -5.99 6.78 18.26
C ASN A 29 -6.02 8.14 18.99
N ASP A 30 -4.84 8.60 19.46
CA ASP A 30 -4.73 9.89 20.15
C ASP A 30 -5.19 11.08 19.33
N GLU A 31 -5.00 11.03 18.00
CA GLU A 31 -5.54 12.06 17.10
C GLU A 31 -7.07 12.07 17.09
N MET A 32 -7.72 10.90 17.22
CA MET A 32 -9.17 10.81 17.33
C MET A 32 -9.65 11.39 18.66
N ASN A 33 -8.95 11.13 19.76
CA ASN A 33 -9.26 11.71 21.07
C ASN A 33 -9.14 13.24 21.03
N ASN A 34 -8.07 13.77 20.45
CA ASN A 34 -7.91 15.22 20.25
C ASN A 34 -9.04 15.82 19.39
N LEU A 35 -9.50 15.09 18.37
CA LEU A 35 -10.61 15.52 17.54
C LEU A 35 -11.95 15.52 18.31
N ILE A 36 -12.19 14.53 19.17
CA ILE A 36 -13.35 14.46 20.06
C ILE A 36 -13.35 15.66 21.00
N ASP A 37 -12.26 15.95 21.68
CA ASP A 37 -12.12 17.09 22.58
C ASP A 37 -12.36 18.43 21.86
N SER A 38 -11.80 18.57 20.66
CA SER A 38 -12.03 19.76 19.82
C SER A 38 -13.50 19.94 19.47
N ILE A 39 -14.19 18.84 19.11
CA ILE A 39 -15.62 18.85 18.75
C ILE A 39 -16.49 19.16 19.96
N GLN A 40 -16.16 18.65 21.15
CA GLN A 40 -16.88 18.95 22.39
C GLN A 40 -16.82 20.44 22.74
N HIS A 41 -15.66 21.08 22.51
CA HIS A 41 -15.48 22.49 22.87
C HIS A 41 -15.94 23.48 21.81
N LYS A 42 -15.79 23.15 20.52
CA LYS A 42 -16.00 24.08 19.39
C LYS A 42 -17.07 23.65 18.39
N GLY A 43 -17.63 22.45 18.57
CA GLY A 43 -18.50 21.84 17.57
C GLY A 43 -17.74 21.38 16.32
N VAL A 44 -18.48 20.93 15.32
CA VAL A 44 -17.94 20.53 14.02
C VAL A 44 -17.78 21.76 13.13
N ILE A 45 -16.57 22.32 13.05
CA ILE A 45 -16.26 23.55 12.29
C ILE A 45 -16.42 23.32 10.77
N SER A 46 -15.95 22.18 10.29
CA SER A 46 -15.97 21.82 8.87
C SER A 46 -17.07 20.80 8.61
N PRO A 47 -18.10 21.10 7.80
CA PRO A 47 -19.20 20.18 7.57
C PRO A 47 -18.74 18.87 6.93
N ILE A 48 -19.44 17.78 7.21
CA ILE A 48 -19.27 16.51 6.48
C ILE A 48 -19.97 16.60 5.13
N VAL A 49 -19.64 15.69 4.22
CA VAL A 49 -20.29 15.58 2.91
C VAL A 49 -21.09 14.28 2.85
N VAL A 50 -22.35 14.38 2.49
CA VAL A 50 -23.29 13.25 2.42
C VAL A 50 -24.06 13.24 1.11
N ARG A 51 -24.62 12.10 0.73
CA ARG A 51 -25.64 11.96 -0.32
C ARG A 51 -26.92 11.36 0.25
N PRO A 52 -28.10 11.65 -0.29
CA PRO A 52 -29.32 10.93 0.05
C PRO A 52 -29.18 9.46 -0.36
N LEU A 53 -29.68 8.54 0.47
CA LEU A 53 -29.80 7.14 0.09
C LEU A 53 -31.02 6.93 -0.81
N GLU A 54 -30.84 6.11 -1.84
CA GLU A 54 -31.95 5.71 -2.71
C GLU A 54 -32.91 4.80 -1.94
N ASN A 55 -34.21 4.96 -2.14
CA ASN A 55 -35.27 4.15 -1.52
C ASN A 55 -35.44 4.28 0.00
N THR A 56 -34.92 5.33 0.60
CA THR A 56 -35.15 5.67 2.01
C THR A 56 -35.60 7.11 2.14
N ASP A 57 -36.61 7.34 3.00
CA ASP A 57 -36.99 8.70 3.33
C ASP A 57 -36.07 9.25 4.42
N ASP A 58 -35.23 10.22 4.07
CA ASP A 58 -34.46 11.01 5.02
C ASP A 58 -33.27 10.31 5.66
N GLU A 59 -32.67 9.30 4.95
CA GLU A 59 -31.38 8.72 5.30
C GLU A 59 -30.28 9.18 4.32
N TYR A 60 -29.05 9.26 4.83
CA TYR A 60 -27.91 9.78 4.09
C TYR A 60 -26.72 8.82 4.20
N GLU A 61 -25.92 8.75 3.15
CA GLU A 61 -24.63 8.04 3.14
C GLU A 61 -23.50 9.05 3.14
N ILE A 62 -22.52 8.87 4.04
CA ILE A 62 -21.39 9.80 4.15
C ILE A 62 -20.36 9.55 3.04
N ILE A 63 -19.99 10.63 2.33
CA ILE A 63 -18.93 10.62 1.29
C ILE A 63 -17.59 11.06 1.87
N SER A 64 -17.58 12.12 2.69
CA SER A 64 -16.34 12.66 3.27
C SER A 64 -16.56 13.15 4.70
N GLY A 65 -15.56 12.92 5.55
CA GLY A 65 -15.59 13.33 6.95
C GLY A 65 -15.90 12.19 7.93
N HIS A 66 -15.65 10.95 7.59
CA HIS A 66 -15.89 9.77 8.44
C HIS A 66 -15.28 9.89 9.85
N ARG A 67 -14.07 10.44 9.99
CA ARG A 67 -13.45 10.72 11.30
C ARG A 67 -14.25 11.75 12.09
N ARG A 68 -14.75 12.82 11.44
CA ARG A 68 -15.58 13.86 12.08
C ARG A 68 -16.90 13.29 12.55
N LEU A 69 -17.58 12.48 11.72
CA LEU A 69 -18.81 11.81 12.11
C LEU A 69 -18.58 10.88 13.32
N ARG A 70 -17.55 10.03 13.28
CA ARG A 70 -17.20 9.12 14.40
C ARG A 70 -16.88 9.89 15.68
N ALA A 71 -16.10 10.97 15.58
CA ALA A 71 -15.77 11.82 16.72
C ALA A 71 -17.01 12.55 17.26
N SER A 72 -17.95 12.99 16.40
CA SER A 72 -19.22 13.63 16.82
C SER A 72 -20.11 12.66 17.60
N VAL A 73 -20.23 11.41 17.12
CA VAL A 73 -20.97 10.35 17.84
C VAL A 73 -20.35 10.10 19.21
N LYS A 74 -19.02 9.98 19.29
CA LYS A 74 -18.31 9.78 20.56
C LYS A 74 -18.35 10.99 21.49
N ALA A 75 -18.44 12.19 20.93
CA ALA A 75 -18.65 13.44 21.67
C ALA A 75 -20.08 13.63 22.19
N GLY A 76 -21.03 12.75 21.79
CA GLY A 76 -22.42 12.80 22.22
C GLY A 76 -23.27 13.84 21.46
N LEU A 77 -22.86 14.26 20.26
CA LEU A 77 -23.65 15.19 19.45
C LEU A 77 -24.85 14.48 18.81
N GLU A 78 -26.05 15.06 18.91
CA GLU A 78 -27.26 14.56 18.26
C GLU A 78 -27.29 14.87 16.75
N THR A 79 -26.68 15.99 16.33
CA THR A 79 -26.65 16.44 14.95
C THR A 79 -25.26 16.87 14.51
N VAL A 80 -24.99 16.81 13.21
CA VAL A 80 -23.74 17.30 12.60
C VAL A 80 -24.03 18.17 11.38
N PRO A 81 -23.28 19.25 11.15
CA PRO A 81 -23.40 20.05 9.95
C PRO A 81 -22.92 19.24 8.73
N ALA A 82 -23.77 19.16 7.72
CA ALA A 82 -23.53 18.37 6.50
C ALA A 82 -23.85 19.17 5.23
N LEU A 83 -23.08 18.92 4.19
CA LEU A 83 -23.36 19.37 2.82
C LEU A 83 -23.97 18.19 2.05
N ILE A 84 -25.21 18.38 1.56
CA ILE A 84 -25.92 17.34 0.84
C ILE A 84 -25.63 17.47 -0.66
N TYR A 85 -25.08 16.41 -1.24
CA TYR A 85 -24.86 16.29 -2.69
C TYR A 85 -25.79 15.23 -3.26
N ALA A 86 -26.66 15.65 -4.18
CA ALA A 86 -27.53 14.73 -4.93
C ALA A 86 -26.72 14.10 -6.07
N VAL A 87 -25.94 13.09 -5.74
CA VAL A 87 -25.06 12.35 -6.67
C VAL A 87 -25.38 10.86 -6.61
N SER A 88 -25.10 10.15 -7.70
CA SER A 88 -25.19 8.70 -7.74
C SER A 88 -24.13 8.04 -6.83
N ARG A 89 -24.28 6.75 -6.55
CA ARG A 89 -23.31 5.99 -5.76
C ARG A 89 -21.92 5.97 -6.43
N ASP A 90 -21.87 5.86 -7.75
CA ASP A 90 -20.59 5.83 -8.48
C ASP A 90 -19.90 7.20 -8.45
N GLU A 91 -20.64 8.30 -8.59
CA GLU A 91 -20.09 9.66 -8.42
C GLU A 91 -19.59 9.88 -6.99
N ALA A 92 -20.35 9.42 -5.99
CA ALA A 92 -19.96 9.51 -4.59
C ALA A 92 -18.68 8.70 -4.30
N ALA A 93 -18.54 7.49 -4.86
CA ALA A 93 -17.32 6.68 -4.75
C ALA A 93 -16.10 7.39 -5.33
N ILE A 94 -16.23 8.02 -6.49
CA ILE A 94 -15.15 8.80 -7.10
C ILE A 94 -14.78 10.00 -6.21
N MET A 95 -15.79 10.76 -5.73
CA MET A 95 -15.56 11.89 -4.82
C MET A 95 -14.87 11.47 -3.52
N LEU A 96 -15.28 10.34 -2.93
CA LEU A 96 -14.68 9.77 -1.72
C LEU A 96 -13.20 9.48 -1.95
N VAL A 97 -12.87 8.79 -3.02
CA VAL A 97 -11.47 8.42 -3.32
C VAL A 97 -10.64 9.67 -3.63
N ASP A 98 -11.13 10.58 -4.49
CA ASP A 98 -10.40 11.79 -4.87
C ASP A 98 -10.10 12.70 -3.68
N SER A 99 -11.02 12.80 -2.72
CA SER A 99 -10.80 13.59 -1.50
C SER A 99 -9.74 13.02 -0.55
N ASN A 100 -9.37 11.74 -0.70
CA ASN A 100 -8.45 11.05 0.18
C ASN A 100 -7.10 10.68 -0.48
N LEU A 101 -7.03 10.57 -1.82
CA LEU A 101 -5.78 10.20 -2.54
C LEU A 101 -4.61 11.17 -2.33
N HIS A 102 -4.88 12.39 -1.85
CA HIS A 102 -3.86 13.41 -1.59
C HIS A 102 -3.35 13.42 -0.14
N ARG A 103 -3.75 12.45 0.70
CA ARG A 103 -3.22 12.32 2.05
C ARG A 103 -1.76 11.89 2.00
N GLU A 104 -0.92 12.44 2.88
CA GLU A 104 0.51 12.12 2.94
C GLU A 104 0.78 10.66 3.31
N HIS A 105 -0.07 10.07 4.15
CA HIS A 105 0.05 8.69 4.60
C HIS A 105 -1.23 7.90 4.30
N ILE A 106 -1.18 7.07 3.27
CA ILE A 106 -2.20 6.10 2.91
C ILE A 106 -1.56 4.72 2.92
N LEU A 107 -2.14 3.79 3.65
CA LEU A 107 -1.64 2.41 3.70
C LEU A 107 -1.75 1.75 2.31
N PRO A 108 -0.82 0.84 1.95
CA PRO A 108 -0.88 0.10 0.69
C PRO A 108 -2.22 -0.60 0.46
N SER A 109 -2.80 -1.22 1.50
CA SER A 109 -4.12 -1.85 1.44
C SER A 109 -5.23 -0.84 1.15
N GLU A 110 -5.27 0.29 1.86
CA GLU A 110 -6.26 1.35 1.65
C GLU A 110 -6.20 1.90 0.23
N LYS A 111 -4.98 2.15 -0.27
CA LYS A 111 -4.77 2.63 -1.64
C LYS A 111 -5.23 1.62 -2.69
N ALA A 112 -4.99 0.33 -2.45
CA ALA A 112 -5.44 -0.74 -3.33
C ALA A 112 -6.97 -0.79 -3.47
N PHE A 113 -7.69 -0.83 -2.34
CA PHE A 113 -9.15 -0.85 -2.34
C PHE A 113 -9.76 0.47 -2.84
N ALA A 114 -9.15 1.63 -2.54
CA ALA A 114 -9.60 2.91 -3.04
C ALA A 114 -9.51 3.00 -4.56
N LEU A 115 -8.39 2.62 -5.16
CA LEU A 115 -8.20 2.61 -6.60
C LEU A 115 -9.13 1.60 -7.29
N LYS A 116 -9.37 0.44 -6.69
CA LYS A 116 -10.34 -0.54 -7.18
C LYS A 116 -11.75 0.04 -7.16
N LEU A 117 -12.18 0.62 -6.04
CA LEU A 117 -13.51 1.24 -5.90
C LEU A 117 -13.75 2.31 -6.96
N LYS A 118 -12.75 3.20 -7.17
CA LYS A 118 -12.82 4.26 -8.18
C LYS A 118 -12.88 3.70 -9.59
N MET A 119 -12.04 2.71 -9.91
CA MET A 119 -12.02 2.07 -11.23
C MET A 119 -13.33 1.39 -11.55
N ASP A 120 -13.92 0.66 -10.59
CA ASP A 120 -15.20 -0.01 -10.75
C ASP A 120 -16.34 1.01 -10.97
N ALA A 121 -16.35 2.13 -10.22
CA ALA A 121 -17.31 3.21 -10.38
C ALA A 121 -17.20 3.87 -11.77
N MET A 122 -15.97 4.18 -12.22
CA MET A 122 -15.74 4.76 -13.55
C MET A 122 -16.15 3.82 -14.68
N SER A 123 -15.90 2.51 -14.53
CA SER A 123 -16.29 1.48 -15.50
C SER A 123 -17.81 1.40 -15.64
N ARG A 124 -18.56 1.41 -14.54
CA ARG A 124 -20.04 1.41 -14.56
C ARG A 124 -20.63 2.69 -15.18
N GLN A 125 -20.01 3.84 -14.94
CA GLN A 125 -20.41 5.10 -15.60
C GLN A 125 -20.15 5.05 -17.11
N GLY A 126 -19.01 4.47 -17.56
CA GLY A 126 -18.70 4.29 -18.97
C GLY A 126 -19.75 3.46 -19.69
N GLN A 127 -20.15 2.33 -19.11
CA GLN A 127 -21.18 1.44 -19.67
C GLN A 127 -22.55 2.14 -19.82
N ARG A 128 -22.92 3.03 -18.85
CA ARG A 128 -24.19 3.80 -18.94
C ARG A 128 -24.17 4.84 -20.06
N THR A 129 -23.01 5.42 -20.38
CA THR A 129 -22.84 6.41 -21.46
C THR A 129 -22.84 5.76 -22.83
N ASP A 130 -22.36 4.52 -22.98
CA ASP A 130 -22.34 3.77 -24.24
C ASP A 130 -23.75 3.41 -24.74
N LEU A 131 -24.73 3.35 -23.82
CA LEU A 131 -26.15 3.14 -24.16
C LEU A 131 -26.83 4.40 -24.73
N THR A 132 -26.24 5.58 -24.55
CA THR A 132 -26.84 6.87 -24.91
C THR A 132 -26.10 7.64 -26.00
N CYS A 133 -24.83 7.33 -26.29
CA CYS A 133 -24.02 7.97 -27.32
C CYS A 133 -23.02 6.99 -27.91
N GLY A 134 -23.13 6.74 -29.22
CA GLY A 134 -22.11 6.04 -29.97
C GLY A 134 -20.76 6.76 -29.88
N GLN A 135 -19.71 6.02 -29.55
CA GLN A 135 -18.31 6.45 -29.36
C GLN A 135 -18.02 7.26 -28.08
N VAL A 136 -17.90 6.55 -26.97
CA VAL A 136 -17.07 7.02 -25.85
C VAL A 136 -15.87 6.08 -25.74
N GLY A 137 -14.70 6.60 -26.05
CA GLY A 137 -13.44 5.88 -25.92
C GLY A 137 -13.28 5.34 -24.49
N HIS A 138 -12.70 4.17 -24.34
CA HIS A 138 -12.33 3.58 -23.06
C HIS A 138 -11.62 4.65 -22.21
N LYS A 139 -12.24 5.09 -21.13
CA LYS A 139 -11.54 5.90 -20.12
C LYS A 139 -10.34 5.09 -19.67
N SER A 140 -9.18 5.57 -20.00
CA SER A 140 -7.94 4.85 -19.80
C SER A 140 -7.68 4.71 -18.29
N ARG A 141 -6.98 3.65 -17.91
CA ARG A 141 -6.51 3.41 -16.52
C ARG A 141 -5.69 4.59 -15.97
N GLU A 142 -5.21 5.45 -16.84
CA GLU A 142 -4.49 6.68 -16.55
C GLU A 142 -5.41 7.77 -15.96
N ASP A 143 -6.72 7.71 -16.23
CA ASP A 143 -7.69 8.66 -15.68
C ASP A 143 -8.07 8.35 -14.21
N VAL A 144 -7.76 7.16 -13.71
CA VAL A 144 -8.10 6.73 -12.34
C VAL A 144 -7.29 7.49 -11.29
N SER A 145 -6.02 7.80 -11.58
CA SER A 145 -5.15 8.57 -10.69
C SER A 145 -4.36 9.60 -11.49
N LYS A 146 -4.37 10.84 -11.02
CA LYS A 146 -3.57 11.93 -11.60
C LYS A 146 -2.09 11.84 -11.23
N THR A 147 -1.77 11.07 -10.19
CA THR A 147 -0.42 10.98 -9.60
C THR A 147 0.29 9.67 -9.95
N GLU A 148 -0.46 8.63 -10.34
CA GLU A 148 0.07 7.30 -10.59
C GLU A 148 -0.07 6.92 -12.07
N SER A 149 0.93 6.23 -12.61
CA SER A 149 0.82 5.65 -13.96
C SER A 149 -0.23 4.53 -13.98
N GLY A 150 -0.88 4.29 -15.11
CA GLY A 150 -1.87 3.22 -15.26
C GLY A 150 -1.31 1.84 -14.88
N ARG A 151 -0.01 1.59 -15.08
CA ARG A 151 0.68 0.36 -14.63
C ARG A 151 0.72 0.29 -13.09
N GLN A 152 1.01 1.41 -12.42
CA GLN A 152 1.07 1.44 -10.95
C GLN A 152 -0.32 1.26 -10.34
N VAL A 153 -1.36 1.86 -10.93
CA VAL A 153 -2.77 1.65 -10.54
C VAL A 153 -3.11 0.15 -10.59
N GLN A 154 -2.75 -0.55 -11.67
CA GLN A 154 -2.99 -1.98 -11.80
C GLN A 154 -2.26 -2.81 -10.74
N ARG A 155 -1.03 -2.46 -10.40
CA ARG A 155 -0.27 -3.13 -9.33
C ARG A 155 -0.96 -2.98 -7.97
N TYR A 156 -1.45 -1.77 -7.64
CA TYR A 156 -2.23 -1.58 -6.40
C TYR A 156 -3.55 -2.38 -6.43
N ILE A 157 -4.31 -2.30 -7.52
CA ILE A 157 -5.57 -3.06 -7.63
C ILE A 157 -5.32 -4.57 -7.49
N ARG A 158 -4.19 -5.07 -8.00
CA ARG A 158 -3.83 -6.47 -7.87
C ARG A 158 -3.70 -6.93 -6.42
N LEU A 159 -3.27 -6.04 -5.50
CA LEU A 159 -3.17 -6.36 -4.07
C LEU A 159 -4.52 -6.72 -3.42
N THR A 160 -5.64 -6.29 -3.99
CA THR A 160 -6.97 -6.64 -3.44
C THR A 160 -7.31 -8.13 -3.54
N TYR A 161 -6.46 -8.93 -4.17
CA TYR A 161 -6.55 -10.39 -4.22
C TYR A 161 -5.70 -11.10 -3.16
N LEU A 162 -4.99 -10.35 -2.32
CA LEU A 162 -4.28 -10.90 -1.17
C LEU A 162 -5.24 -11.16 -0.02
N ILE A 163 -4.94 -12.18 0.78
CA ILE A 163 -5.60 -12.42 2.06
C ILE A 163 -5.34 -11.26 3.03
N PRO A 164 -6.25 -11.01 4.00
CA PRO A 164 -6.12 -9.86 4.92
C PRO A 164 -4.81 -9.82 5.68
N GLU A 165 -4.28 -10.97 6.09
CA GLU A 165 -3.06 -11.09 6.89
C GLU A 165 -1.81 -10.66 6.09
N LEU A 166 -1.72 -11.04 4.81
CA LEU A 166 -0.62 -10.58 3.94
C LEU A 166 -0.72 -9.08 3.62
N LEU A 167 -1.95 -8.54 3.50
CA LEU A 167 -2.16 -7.10 3.38
C LEU A 167 -1.74 -6.36 4.64
N GLU A 168 -2.01 -6.91 5.82
CA GLU A 168 -1.58 -6.33 7.09
C GLU A 168 -0.06 -6.31 7.21
N MET A 169 0.62 -7.40 6.82
CA MET A 169 2.08 -7.44 6.74
C MET A 169 2.67 -6.39 5.77
N MET A 170 1.94 -6.06 4.70
CA MET A 170 2.34 -4.96 3.80
C MET A 170 2.11 -3.59 4.42
N ASP A 171 1.00 -3.39 5.14
CA ASP A 171 0.70 -2.14 5.85
C ASP A 171 1.72 -1.87 6.98
N GLU A 172 2.35 -2.93 7.51
CA GLU A 172 3.42 -2.88 8.52
C GLU A 172 4.83 -2.82 7.91
N ASP A 173 4.96 -2.64 6.59
CA ASP A 173 6.25 -2.62 5.85
C ASP A 173 7.08 -3.93 5.95
N LYS A 174 6.49 -5.04 6.40
CA LYS A 174 7.15 -6.36 6.44
C LYS A 174 7.28 -6.99 5.06
N ILE A 175 6.35 -6.69 4.16
CA ILE A 175 6.31 -7.16 2.77
C ILE A 175 6.27 -5.95 1.83
N ALA A 176 7.21 -5.89 0.88
CA ALA A 176 7.26 -4.81 -0.11
C ALA A 176 6.13 -4.94 -1.15
N LEU A 177 5.68 -3.80 -1.71
CA LEU A 177 4.64 -3.73 -2.74
C LEU A 177 4.89 -4.70 -3.92
N SER A 178 6.13 -4.78 -4.39
CA SER A 178 6.47 -5.67 -5.52
C SER A 178 6.32 -7.14 -5.18
N VAL A 179 6.62 -7.52 -3.95
CA VAL A 179 6.43 -8.88 -3.43
C VAL A 179 4.94 -9.21 -3.34
N GLY A 180 4.14 -8.33 -2.70
CA GLY A 180 2.70 -8.52 -2.59
C GLY A 180 2.00 -8.67 -3.95
N VAL A 181 2.44 -7.93 -4.98
CA VAL A 181 1.91 -8.09 -6.34
C VAL A 181 2.17 -9.49 -6.88
N GLU A 182 3.37 -10.06 -6.71
CA GLU A 182 3.66 -11.44 -7.15
C GLU A 182 2.85 -12.47 -6.36
N LEU A 183 2.75 -12.31 -5.04
CA LEU A 183 1.98 -13.22 -4.17
C LEU A 183 0.47 -13.18 -4.46
N SER A 184 -0.05 -12.07 -4.95
CA SER A 184 -1.47 -11.93 -5.31
C SER A 184 -1.91 -12.81 -6.50
N PHE A 185 -0.98 -13.44 -7.20
CA PHE A 185 -1.29 -14.41 -8.26
C PHE A 185 -1.52 -15.84 -7.74
N LEU A 186 -1.12 -16.12 -6.51
CA LEU A 186 -1.45 -17.36 -5.83
C LEU A 186 -2.95 -17.39 -5.48
N ASP A 187 -3.53 -18.58 -5.45
CA ASP A 187 -4.89 -18.74 -4.92
C ASP A 187 -4.92 -18.55 -3.39
N GLU A 188 -6.12 -18.43 -2.85
CA GLU A 188 -6.33 -18.16 -1.42
C GLU A 188 -5.70 -19.23 -0.54
N GLN A 189 -5.82 -20.52 -0.93
CA GLN A 189 -5.26 -21.64 -0.16
C GLN A 189 -3.72 -21.58 -0.12
N MET A 190 -3.07 -21.33 -1.26
CA MET A 190 -1.63 -21.20 -1.33
C MET A 190 -1.11 -19.96 -0.58
N GLN A 191 -1.89 -18.88 -0.52
CA GLN A 191 -1.55 -17.72 0.28
C GLN A 191 -1.58 -18.04 1.79
N TYR A 192 -2.57 -18.81 2.27
CA TYR A 192 -2.60 -19.27 3.67
C TYR A 192 -1.49 -20.27 3.98
N ASP A 193 -1.18 -21.17 3.05
CA ASP A 193 -0.06 -22.10 3.22
C ASP A 193 1.28 -21.33 3.29
N LEU A 194 1.46 -20.32 2.44
CA LEU A 194 2.64 -19.45 2.47
C LEU A 194 2.71 -18.64 3.79
N LEU A 195 1.59 -18.12 4.27
CA LEU A 195 1.54 -17.39 5.55
C LEU A 195 2.04 -18.27 6.70
N ARG A 196 1.58 -19.53 6.76
CA ARG A 196 2.05 -20.49 7.77
C ARG A 196 3.57 -20.71 7.67
N VAL A 197 4.12 -20.90 6.46
CA VAL A 197 5.56 -21.06 6.27
C VAL A 197 6.33 -19.80 6.68
N ILE A 198 5.81 -18.60 6.40
CA ILE A 198 6.40 -17.32 6.86
C ILE A 198 6.46 -17.27 8.38
N GLU A 199 5.39 -17.67 9.08
CA GLU A 199 5.32 -17.67 10.54
C GLU A 199 6.25 -18.72 11.16
N GLU A 200 6.32 -19.93 10.58
CA GLU A 200 7.22 -21.01 11.06
C GLU A 200 8.71 -20.67 10.90
N LEU A 201 9.08 -20.00 9.80
CA LEU A 201 10.46 -19.66 9.50
C LEU A 201 10.88 -18.26 9.96
N ASP A 202 9.92 -17.46 10.47
CA ASP A 202 10.09 -16.02 10.80
C ASP A 202 10.79 -15.25 9.66
N CYS A 203 10.37 -15.52 8.42
CA CYS A 203 11.04 -15.04 7.22
C CYS A 203 10.06 -14.68 6.10
N THR A 204 10.05 -13.41 5.68
CA THR A 204 9.23 -12.95 4.55
C THR A 204 9.94 -13.16 3.21
N PRO A 205 9.24 -13.43 2.10
CA PRO A 205 9.85 -13.64 0.80
C PRO A 205 10.48 -12.36 0.24
N SER A 206 11.61 -12.52 -0.46
CA SER A 206 12.15 -11.49 -1.35
C SER A 206 11.38 -11.44 -2.66
N TYR A 207 11.59 -10.38 -3.48
CA TYR A 207 10.95 -10.29 -4.79
C TYR A 207 11.25 -11.49 -5.68
N SER A 208 12.51 -11.94 -5.75
CA SER A 208 12.87 -13.10 -6.59
C SER A 208 12.22 -14.39 -6.10
N GLN A 209 12.12 -14.60 -4.79
CA GLN A 209 11.45 -15.76 -4.20
C GLN A 209 9.94 -15.74 -4.51
N ALA A 210 9.27 -14.60 -4.33
CA ALA A 210 7.86 -14.45 -4.68
C ALA A 210 7.60 -14.64 -6.18
N TRP A 211 8.48 -14.13 -7.04
CA TRP A 211 8.40 -14.34 -8.48
C TRP A 211 8.54 -15.82 -8.87
N HIS A 212 9.47 -16.57 -8.23
CA HIS A 212 9.60 -18.00 -8.44
C HIS A 212 8.34 -18.75 -7.98
N MET A 213 7.79 -18.44 -6.80
CA MET A 213 6.55 -19.03 -6.31
C MET A 213 5.38 -18.77 -7.26
N HIS A 214 5.23 -17.54 -7.77
CA HIS A 214 4.21 -17.19 -8.76
C HIS A 214 4.39 -18.01 -10.05
N ARG A 215 5.61 -18.14 -10.57
CA ARG A 215 5.89 -18.96 -11.77
C ARG A 215 5.56 -20.41 -11.52
N ASP A 216 6.03 -20.99 -10.41
CA ASP A 216 5.85 -22.41 -10.08
C ASP A 216 4.36 -22.72 -9.82
N PHE A 217 3.59 -21.75 -9.29
CA PHE A 217 2.13 -21.84 -9.19
C PHE A 217 1.46 -21.92 -10.55
N ASN A 218 1.85 -21.06 -11.50
CA ASN A 218 1.31 -21.10 -12.87
C ASN A 218 1.67 -22.40 -13.61
N GLU A 219 2.82 -22.99 -13.31
CA GLU A 219 3.28 -24.28 -13.83
C GLU A 219 2.62 -25.49 -13.12
N GLY A 220 1.88 -25.25 -12.02
CA GLY A 220 1.25 -26.29 -11.22
C GLY A 220 2.23 -27.14 -10.40
N THR A 221 3.43 -26.63 -10.15
CA THR A 221 4.52 -27.30 -9.42
C THR A 221 4.74 -26.77 -8.02
N LEU A 222 4.07 -25.68 -7.62
CA LEU A 222 4.21 -25.08 -6.32
C LEU A 222 3.64 -26.01 -5.23
N THR A 223 4.48 -26.34 -4.24
CA THR A 223 4.10 -27.13 -3.05
C THR A 223 4.58 -26.44 -1.79
N ILE A 224 4.03 -26.81 -0.63
CA ILE A 224 4.45 -26.28 0.68
C ILE A 224 5.95 -26.52 0.89
N GLU A 225 6.44 -27.74 0.60
CA GLU A 225 7.87 -28.07 0.71
C GLU A 225 8.76 -27.19 -0.19
N SER A 226 8.27 -26.83 -1.40
CA SER A 226 9.00 -25.92 -2.28
C SER A 226 9.01 -24.48 -1.76
N MET A 227 7.93 -24.02 -1.09
CA MET A 227 7.89 -22.73 -0.40
C MET A 227 8.88 -22.68 0.76
N GLU A 228 8.90 -23.71 1.61
CA GLU A 228 9.85 -23.85 2.73
C GLU A 228 11.28 -23.79 2.24
N ASN A 229 11.65 -24.61 1.24
CA ASN A 229 12.97 -24.64 0.63
C ASN A 229 13.36 -23.28 0.02
N THR A 230 12.39 -22.60 -0.62
CA THR A 230 12.62 -21.28 -1.23
C THR A 230 12.85 -20.22 -0.15
N LEU A 231 12.08 -20.21 0.93
CA LEU A 231 12.24 -19.24 2.03
C LEU A 231 13.47 -19.53 2.89
N ALA A 232 13.79 -20.79 3.12
CA ALA A 232 15.00 -21.21 3.85
C ALA A 232 16.29 -20.91 3.08
N SER A 233 16.24 -20.73 1.75
CA SER A 233 17.39 -20.39 0.95
C SER A 233 17.90 -18.98 1.26
N GLU A 234 19.23 -18.79 1.29
CA GLU A 234 19.84 -17.46 1.49
C GLU A 234 19.31 -16.47 0.45
N LYS A 235 18.77 -15.34 0.91
CA LYS A 235 18.33 -14.27 0.02
C LYS A 235 19.53 -13.72 -0.75
N PRO A 236 19.50 -13.68 -2.08
CA PRO A 236 20.65 -13.25 -2.89
C PRO A 236 21.21 -11.87 -2.51
N ASN A 237 20.35 -10.98 -1.96
CA ASN A 237 20.70 -9.61 -1.59
C ASN A 237 21.12 -9.44 -0.12
N GLN A 238 21.13 -10.51 0.69
CA GLN A 238 21.53 -10.45 2.11
C GLN A 238 22.96 -10.90 2.36
N LYS A 239 23.72 -11.30 1.33
CA LYS A 239 25.16 -11.50 1.49
C LYS A 239 25.77 -10.15 1.91
N PRO A 240 26.47 -10.12 3.06
CA PRO A 240 27.13 -8.89 3.49
C PRO A 240 28.12 -8.48 2.40
N MET A 241 27.83 -7.40 1.71
CA MET A 241 28.67 -6.86 0.64
C MET A 241 29.43 -5.63 1.14
N CYS A 242 30.72 -5.66 1.04
CA CYS A 242 31.56 -4.49 1.23
C CYS A 242 31.60 -3.68 -0.08
N LYS A 243 30.88 -2.56 -0.12
CA LYS A 243 30.87 -1.66 -1.30
C LYS A 243 32.03 -0.67 -1.19
N VAL A 244 33.04 -0.82 -2.04
CA VAL A 244 34.13 0.15 -2.16
C VAL A 244 33.97 0.89 -3.50
N PRO A 245 33.88 2.25 -3.51
CA PRO A 245 33.82 3.01 -4.76
C PRO A 245 35.04 2.73 -5.64
N ILE A 246 34.83 2.43 -6.92
CA ILE A 246 35.88 2.12 -7.89
C ILE A 246 36.92 3.24 -7.97
N GLU A 247 36.49 4.51 -7.88
CA GLU A 247 37.38 5.68 -7.87
C GLU A 247 38.45 5.64 -6.76
N LYS A 248 38.10 5.08 -5.58
CA LYS A 248 39.06 4.88 -4.49
C LYS A 248 40.07 3.79 -4.79
N LEU A 249 39.61 2.71 -5.43
CA LEU A 249 40.45 1.59 -5.85
C LEU A 249 41.39 2.01 -6.98
N GLN A 250 40.93 2.77 -7.95
CA GLN A 250 41.74 3.31 -9.06
C GLN A 250 42.86 4.23 -8.57
N LYS A 251 42.64 5.01 -7.50
CA LYS A 251 43.70 5.82 -6.88
C LYS A 251 44.83 4.97 -6.27
N ILE A 252 44.48 3.79 -5.74
CA ILE A 252 45.45 2.88 -5.12
C ILE A 252 46.14 1.99 -6.17
N ALA A 253 45.38 1.54 -7.18
CA ALA A 253 45.85 0.61 -8.20
C ALA A 253 45.46 1.09 -9.62
N PRO A 254 46.05 2.18 -10.14
CA PRO A 254 45.64 2.80 -11.39
C PRO A 254 45.83 1.96 -12.65
N LYS A 255 46.60 0.88 -12.56
CA LYS A 255 46.88 -0.05 -13.68
C LYS A 255 45.89 -1.23 -13.76
N VAL A 256 45.03 -1.41 -12.75
CA VAL A 256 44.07 -2.51 -12.72
C VAL A 256 42.78 -2.05 -13.49
N LYS A 257 42.30 -2.92 -14.38
CA LYS A 257 41.05 -2.63 -15.14
C LYS A 257 39.84 -2.85 -14.23
N ASP A 258 38.79 -2.09 -14.46
CA ASP A 258 37.58 -2.12 -13.61
C ASP A 258 37.01 -3.51 -13.38
N LYS A 259 37.00 -4.38 -14.38
CA LYS A 259 36.54 -5.75 -14.31
C LYS A 259 37.42 -6.68 -13.47
N ASP A 260 38.67 -6.29 -13.23
CA ASP A 260 39.67 -7.12 -12.53
C ASP A 260 39.85 -6.67 -11.05
N PHE A 261 39.13 -5.61 -10.61
CA PHE A 261 39.28 -5.07 -9.25
C PHE A 261 38.80 -6.02 -8.19
N GLU A 262 37.78 -6.85 -8.39
CA GLU A 262 37.29 -7.82 -7.41
C GLU A 262 38.41 -8.85 -7.06
N ASP A 263 38.97 -9.46 -8.08
CA ASP A 263 40.02 -10.43 -7.91
C ASP A 263 41.30 -9.79 -7.31
N PHE A 264 41.63 -8.57 -7.74
CA PHE A 264 42.73 -7.80 -7.18
C PHE A 264 42.55 -7.51 -5.69
N VAL A 265 41.37 -7.05 -5.26
CA VAL A 265 41.08 -6.74 -3.85
C VAL A 265 41.13 -7.99 -2.99
N LEU A 266 40.55 -9.12 -3.45
CA LEU A 266 40.60 -10.38 -2.73
C LEU A 266 42.05 -10.85 -2.49
N LYS A 267 42.88 -10.82 -3.53
CA LYS A 267 44.31 -11.18 -3.42
C LYS A 267 45.07 -10.22 -2.50
N ALA A 268 44.80 -8.94 -2.58
CA ALA A 268 45.41 -7.94 -1.71
C ALA A 268 45.02 -8.15 -0.22
N CYS A 269 43.78 -8.45 0.06
CA CYS A 269 43.29 -8.75 1.41
C CYS A 269 43.95 -10.03 1.97
N GLU A 270 44.06 -11.08 1.18
CA GLU A 270 44.78 -12.34 1.59
C GLU A 270 46.24 -12.07 1.92
N HIS A 271 46.91 -11.31 1.04
CA HIS A 271 48.32 -10.97 1.27
C HIS A 271 48.50 -10.13 2.54
N TYR A 272 47.66 -9.11 2.74
CA TYR A 272 47.71 -8.27 3.91
C TYR A 272 47.37 -9.03 5.20
N TYR A 273 46.42 -9.96 5.16
CA TYR A 273 46.09 -10.82 6.30
C TYR A 273 47.26 -11.73 6.69
N LYS A 274 47.92 -12.35 5.70
CA LYS A 274 49.17 -13.16 5.94
C LYS A 274 50.32 -12.32 6.51
N TYR A 275 50.43 -11.05 6.06
CA TYR A 275 51.41 -10.12 6.61
C TYR A 275 51.13 -9.79 8.09
N LEU A 276 49.90 -9.51 8.45
CA LEU A 276 49.50 -9.26 9.84
C LEU A 276 49.73 -10.48 10.74
N GLN A 277 49.47 -11.67 10.26
CA GLN A 277 49.75 -12.89 11.02
C GLN A 277 51.26 -13.06 11.32
N ARG A 278 52.11 -12.79 10.32
CA ARG A 278 53.55 -12.83 10.51
C ARG A 278 54.05 -11.76 11.49
N GLN A 279 53.49 -10.60 11.49
CA GLN A 279 53.80 -9.56 12.49
C GLN A 279 53.42 -9.99 13.90
N ARG A 280 52.20 -10.49 14.10
CA ARG A 280 51.75 -11.02 15.40
C ARG A 280 52.59 -12.14 15.95
N SER A 281 53.12 -13.04 15.07
CA SER A 281 54.03 -14.09 15.49
C SER A 281 55.35 -13.50 15.97
N ARG A 282 55.95 -12.56 15.22
CA ARG A 282 57.19 -11.88 15.62
C ARG A 282 57.08 -11.12 16.94
N ASP A 283 55.92 -10.45 17.18
CA ASP A 283 55.67 -9.73 18.43
C ASP A 283 55.45 -10.67 19.64
N ARG A 284 55.03 -11.94 19.38
CA ARG A 284 54.96 -12.98 20.42
C ARG A 284 56.32 -13.56 20.76
N ASP A 285 57.18 -13.76 19.75
CA ASP A 285 58.54 -14.31 19.93
C ASP A 285 59.51 -13.27 20.50
N ALA A 286 59.15 -11.98 20.49
CA ALA A 286 59.92 -10.86 21.04
C ALA A 286 59.56 -10.50 22.50
N ARG A 287 58.56 -11.18 23.10
CA ARG A 287 58.20 -11.08 24.51
C ARG A 287 58.58 -12.32 25.28
#